data_a4ea2c5a1e514fddd093f133dafff7a9
#
_entry.id   a4ea2c5a1e514fddd093f133dafff7a9
#
_cell.length_a   1.000
_cell.length_b   1.000
_cell.length_c   1.000
_cell.angle_alpha   90.00
_cell.angle_beta   90.00
_cell.angle_gamma   90.00
#
_symmetry.space_group_name_H-M   'P 1'
#
loop_
_entity.id
_entity.type
_entity.pdbx_description
1 polymer ?
#
loop_
_entity_poly.entity_id
_entity_poly.type
_entity_poly.pdbx_seq_one_letter_code
_entity_poly.pdbx_strand_id
1 'polypeptide(L)'
;MVSGTVDHIGLAVKDIEKSISFFKEVFGAELLRKNVVEEQNLISGVISLGSINVELMQSTKDNSVIDKFIKKKGEGVHHISIQVGDLDRFLGELDSKNIKILNKLENSDYKIAFIHPESAFGVLIEVIERLT
;
A
#
# COMPACT_ATOMS: atom_id res chain seq x y z
N MET A 1 -3.15 23.26 -6.39
CA MET A 1 -3.21 22.13 -5.44
C MET A 1 -3.30 20.80 -6.19
N VAL A 2 -2.52 19.83 -5.81
CA VAL A 2 -2.62 18.47 -6.38
C VAL A 2 -3.66 17.70 -5.57
N SER A 3 -4.66 17.14 -6.22
CA SER A 3 -5.67 16.32 -5.56
C SER A 3 -5.34 14.83 -5.72
N GLY A 4 -5.75 14.04 -4.75
CA GLY A 4 -5.50 12.61 -4.73
C GLY A 4 -6.79 11.81 -4.64
N THR A 5 -6.72 10.57 -5.14
CA THR A 5 -7.80 9.59 -5.02
C THR A 5 -7.24 8.32 -4.40
N VAL A 6 -8.07 7.57 -3.68
CA VAL A 6 -7.63 6.32 -3.08
C VAL A 6 -7.36 5.29 -4.18
N ASP A 7 -6.12 4.81 -4.25
CA ASP A 7 -5.73 3.75 -5.18
C ASP A 7 -6.04 2.38 -4.60
N HIS A 8 -5.61 2.14 -3.37
CA HIS A 8 -5.88 0.88 -2.68
C HIS A 8 -5.66 1.02 -1.18
N ILE A 9 -6.13 0.01 -0.45
CA ILE A 9 -5.84 -0.16 0.98
C ILE A 9 -4.98 -1.40 1.10
N GLY A 10 -3.86 -1.30 1.81
CA GLY A 10 -2.96 -2.42 2.04
C GLY A 10 -3.24 -3.12 3.36
N LEU A 11 -3.44 -4.43 3.33
CA LEU A 11 -3.65 -5.26 4.51
C LEU A 11 -2.49 -6.22 4.69
N ALA A 12 -1.92 -6.26 5.89
CA ALA A 12 -0.92 -7.25 6.27
C ALA A 12 -1.64 -8.47 6.82
N VAL A 13 -1.42 -9.62 6.20
CA VAL A 13 -2.10 -10.87 6.55
C VAL A 13 -1.09 -12.00 6.76
N LYS A 14 -1.42 -12.96 7.60
CA LYS A 14 -0.57 -14.14 7.85
C LYS A 14 -0.72 -15.20 6.77
N ASP A 15 -1.90 -15.32 6.18
CA ASP A 15 -2.22 -16.34 5.18
C ASP A 15 -3.03 -15.70 4.06
N ILE A 16 -2.35 -15.42 2.95
CA ILE A 16 -2.96 -14.71 1.83
C ILE A 16 -4.07 -15.51 1.15
N GLU A 17 -3.94 -16.85 1.08
CA GLU A 17 -4.96 -17.69 0.46
C GLU A 17 -6.27 -17.66 1.26
N LYS A 18 -6.17 -17.73 2.59
CA LYS A 18 -7.36 -17.60 3.45
C LYS A 18 -8.00 -16.22 3.29
N SER A 19 -7.18 -15.18 3.19
CA SER A 19 -7.66 -13.81 3.04
C SER A 19 -8.39 -13.61 1.71
N ILE A 20 -7.82 -14.12 0.62
CA ILE A 20 -8.44 -14.07 -0.69
C ILE A 20 -9.79 -14.79 -0.66
N SER A 21 -9.82 -16.00 -0.09
CA SER A 21 -11.07 -16.78 0.01
C SER A 21 -12.14 -16.04 0.81
N PHE A 22 -11.73 -15.43 1.93
CA PHE A 22 -12.66 -14.66 2.76
C PHE A 22 -13.35 -13.54 1.94
N PHE A 23 -12.57 -12.72 1.25
CA PHE A 23 -13.13 -11.60 0.51
C PHE A 23 -13.97 -12.05 -0.69
N LYS A 24 -13.59 -13.15 -1.33
CA LYS A 24 -14.38 -13.74 -2.41
C LYS A 24 -15.72 -14.28 -1.91
N GLU A 25 -15.70 -15.06 -0.84
CA GLU A 25 -16.91 -15.75 -0.35
C GLU A 25 -17.87 -14.79 0.34
N VAL A 26 -17.37 -13.84 1.11
CA VAL A 26 -18.20 -12.94 1.91
C VAL A 26 -18.68 -11.74 1.10
N PHE A 27 -17.82 -11.16 0.25
CA PHE A 27 -18.14 -9.93 -0.48
C PHE A 27 -18.19 -10.08 -1.98
N GLY A 28 -17.92 -11.25 -2.52
CA GLY A 28 -17.87 -11.44 -3.97
C GLY A 28 -16.70 -10.74 -4.63
N ALA A 29 -15.62 -10.49 -3.90
CA ALA A 29 -14.45 -9.81 -4.45
C ALA A 29 -13.80 -10.63 -5.56
N GLU A 30 -13.24 -9.94 -6.55
CA GLU A 30 -12.50 -10.56 -7.64
C GLU A 30 -11.00 -10.41 -7.41
N LEU A 31 -10.25 -11.51 -7.56
CA LEU A 31 -8.80 -11.45 -7.54
C LEU A 31 -8.30 -10.93 -8.88
N LEU A 32 -7.67 -9.76 -8.86
CA LEU A 32 -7.16 -9.12 -10.08
C LEU A 32 -5.77 -9.61 -10.46
N ARG A 33 -4.90 -9.81 -9.47
CA ARG A 33 -3.55 -10.32 -9.68
C ARG A 33 -2.95 -10.80 -8.38
N LYS A 34 -1.94 -11.68 -8.49
CA LYS A 34 -1.18 -12.19 -7.34
C LYS A 34 0.26 -12.39 -7.80
N ASN A 35 1.20 -11.79 -7.12
CA ASN A 35 2.62 -11.80 -7.48
C ASN A 35 3.51 -11.96 -6.25
N VAL A 36 4.67 -12.55 -6.46
CA VAL A 36 5.76 -12.49 -5.47
C VAL A 36 6.54 -11.21 -5.74
N VAL A 37 6.69 -10.37 -4.74
CA VAL A 37 7.47 -9.13 -4.81
C VAL A 37 8.77 -9.39 -4.03
N GLU A 38 9.77 -9.92 -4.72
CA GLU A 38 11.00 -10.41 -4.09
C GLU A 38 11.79 -9.32 -3.38
N GLU A 39 11.87 -8.15 -3.96
CA GLU A 39 12.61 -7.01 -3.38
C GLU A 39 12.00 -6.50 -2.07
N GLN A 40 10.75 -6.83 -1.80
CA GLN A 40 10.05 -6.46 -0.57
C GLN A 40 9.79 -7.66 0.34
N ASN A 41 10.20 -8.87 -0.08
CA ASN A 41 10.00 -10.10 0.67
C ASN A 41 8.54 -10.35 1.04
N LEU A 42 7.65 -10.20 0.05
CA LEU A 42 6.22 -10.43 0.26
C LEU A 42 5.53 -11.03 -0.97
N ILE A 43 4.38 -11.63 -0.72
CA ILE A 43 3.43 -12.01 -1.76
C ILE A 43 2.32 -10.96 -1.72
N SER A 44 1.99 -10.39 -2.87
CA SER A 44 0.93 -9.40 -3.01
C SER A 44 -0.24 -10.00 -3.78
N GLY A 45 -1.43 -9.88 -3.25
CA GLY A 45 -2.66 -10.24 -3.94
C GLY A 45 -3.59 -9.03 -3.96
N VAL A 46 -4.00 -8.60 -5.14
CA VAL A 46 -4.89 -7.45 -5.27
C VAL A 46 -6.29 -7.92 -5.62
N ILE A 47 -7.24 -7.55 -4.79
CA ILE A 47 -8.66 -7.88 -4.98
C ILE A 47 -9.45 -6.60 -5.23
N SER A 48 -10.53 -6.72 -5.98
CA SER A 48 -11.44 -5.60 -6.27
C SER A 48 -12.65 -5.67 -5.36
N LEU A 49 -12.94 -4.54 -4.71
CA LEU A 49 -14.15 -4.34 -3.90
C LEU A 49 -14.94 -3.15 -4.44
N GLY A 50 -15.35 -3.26 -5.71
CA GLY A 50 -16.06 -2.16 -6.36
C GLY A 50 -15.12 -1.07 -6.81
N SER A 51 -15.25 0.13 -6.25
CA SER A 51 -14.45 1.29 -6.67
C SER A 51 -13.04 1.34 -6.05
N ILE A 52 -12.74 0.50 -5.07
CA ILE A 52 -11.45 0.48 -4.38
C ILE A 52 -10.86 -0.92 -4.43
N ASN A 53 -9.56 -1.00 -4.67
CA ASN A 53 -8.83 -2.25 -4.58
C ASN A 53 -8.25 -2.42 -3.17
N VAL A 54 -8.06 -3.67 -2.77
CA VAL A 54 -7.36 -4.02 -1.54
C VAL A 54 -6.16 -4.87 -1.90
N GLU A 55 -5.00 -4.48 -1.42
CA GLU A 55 -3.78 -5.26 -1.58
C GLU A 55 -3.55 -6.08 -0.31
N LEU A 56 -3.58 -7.40 -0.47
CA LEU A 56 -3.28 -8.33 0.60
C LEU A 56 -1.79 -8.65 0.53
N MET A 57 -1.08 -8.55 1.66
CA MET A 57 0.37 -8.75 1.70
C MET A 57 0.74 -9.76 2.75
N GLN A 58 1.41 -10.83 2.31
CA GLN A 58 1.94 -11.87 3.19
C GLN A 58 3.46 -11.87 3.10
N SER A 59 4.13 -11.81 4.24
CA SER A 59 5.59 -11.89 4.30
C SER A 59 6.09 -13.25 3.80
N THR A 60 7.20 -13.23 3.05
CA THR A 60 7.89 -14.46 2.62
C THR A 60 9.16 -14.72 3.43
N LYS A 61 9.51 -13.83 4.36
CA LYS A 61 10.78 -13.91 5.08
C LYS A 61 10.66 -13.30 6.47
N ASP A 62 11.31 -13.93 7.44
CA ASP A 62 11.41 -13.36 8.80
C ASP A 62 12.07 -11.98 8.75
N ASN A 63 11.57 -11.08 9.59
CA ASN A 63 12.07 -9.72 9.71
C ASN A 63 11.87 -8.82 8.47
N SER A 64 11.02 -9.21 7.53
CA SER A 64 10.55 -8.31 6.47
C SER A 64 9.70 -7.19 7.07
N VAL A 65 9.42 -6.16 6.29
CA VAL A 65 8.57 -5.04 6.74
C VAL A 65 7.20 -5.55 7.21
N ILE A 66 6.59 -6.45 6.44
CA ILE A 66 5.26 -6.98 6.78
C ILE A 66 5.34 -7.90 8.01
N ASP A 67 6.38 -8.74 8.10
CA ASP A 67 6.56 -9.61 9.26
C ASP A 67 6.71 -8.79 10.55
N LYS A 68 7.54 -7.75 10.52
CA LYS A 68 7.73 -6.86 11.66
C LYS A 68 6.43 -6.15 12.05
N PHE A 69 5.66 -5.71 11.05
CA PHE A 69 4.39 -5.06 11.29
C PHE A 69 3.43 -6.00 12.04
N ILE A 70 3.29 -7.25 11.55
CA ILE A 70 2.39 -8.22 12.16
C ILE A 70 2.84 -8.58 13.58
N LYS A 71 4.14 -8.75 13.80
CA LYS A 71 4.69 -9.03 15.14
C LYS A 71 4.40 -7.91 16.13
N LYS A 72 4.42 -6.66 15.66
CA LYS A 72 4.22 -5.50 16.52
C LYS A 72 2.74 -5.14 16.70
N LYS A 73 1.94 -5.22 15.65
CA LYS A 73 0.56 -4.72 15.64
C LYS A 73 -0.49 -5.77 15.34
N GLY A 74 -0.09 -6.97 14.90
CA GLY A 74 -1.03 -7.98 14.43
C GLY A 74 -1.44 -7.77 12.98
N GLU A 75 -2.34 -8.61 12.48
CA GLU A 75 -2.90 -8.43 11.15
C GLU A 75 -3.75 -7.17 11.10
N GLY A 76 -3.82 -6.52 9.95
CA GLY A 76 -4.67 -5.34 9.80
C GLY A 76 -4.19 -4.41 8.69
N VAL A 77 -4.77 -3.21 8.68
CA VAL A 77 -4.41 -2.18 7.70
C VAL A 77 -2.97 -1.75 7.91
N HIS A 78 -2.16 -1.92 6.87
CA HIS A 78 -0.77 -1.50 6.87
C HIS A 78 -0.61 -0.08 6.31
N HIS A 79 -1.30 0.23 5.23
CA HIS A 79 -1.22 1.55 4.60
C HIS A 79 -2.47 1.85 3.78
N ILE A 80 -2.63 3.12 3.47
CA ILE A 80 -3.60 3.61 2.50
C ILE A 80 -2.79 4.22 1.37
N SER A 81 -3.07 3.81 0.14
CA SER A 81 -2.38 4.35 -1.03
C SER A 81 -3.27 5.37 -1.74
N ILE A 82 -2.71 6.55 -1.96
CA ILE A 82 -3.39 7.65 -2.62
C ILE A 82 -2.66 7.98 -3.91
N GLN A 83 -3.39 7.95 -5.03
CA GLN A 83 -2.84 8.25 -6.33
C GLN A 83 -2.90 9.75 -6.60
N VAL A 84 -1.79 10.29 -7.10
CA VAL A 84 -1.71 11.68 -7.57
C VAL A 84 -1.24 11.67 -9.03
N GLY A 85 -1.50 12.77 -9.73
CA GLY A 85 -1.12 12.87 -11.14
C GLY A 85 0.35 13.15 -11.37
N ASP A 86 1.03 13.77 -10.42
CA ASP A 86 2.43 14.17 -10.51
C ASP A 86 3.04 14.13 -9.11
N LEU A 87 3.81 13.09 -8.83
CA LEU A 87 4.39 12.89 -7.49
C LEU A 87 5.41 13.98 -7.15
N ASP A 88 6.28 14.32 -8.10
CA ASP A 88 7.31 15.32 -7.82
C ASP A 88 6.70 16.67 -7.49
N ARG A 89 5.67 17.07 -8.22
CA ARG A 89 4.94 18.29 -7.94
C ARG A 89 4.25 18.24 -6.58
N PHE A 90 3.62 17.09 -6.26
CA PHE A 90 2.98 16.88 -4.97
C PHE A 90 3.98 17.04 -3.83
N LEU A 91 5.15 16.39 -3.94
CA LEU A 91 6.19 16.49 -2.91
C LEU A 91 6.73 17.92 -2.77
N GLY A 92 6.88 18.63 -3.89
CA GLY A 92 7.30 20.03 -3.86
C GLY A 92 6.32 20.92 -3.12
N GLU A 93 5.04 20.69 -3.24
CA GLU A 93 4.01 21.43 -2.53
C GLU A 93 4.01 21.16 -1.02
N LEU A 94 4.59 20.05 -0.58
CA LEU A 94 4.67 19.69 0.83
C LEU A 94 5.88 20.29 1.56
N ASP A 95 6.88 20.80 0.84
CA ASP A 95 8.12 21.29 1.44
C ASP A 95 7.91 22.32 2.55
N SER A 96 6.92 23.21 2.39
CA SER A 96 6.62 24.24 3.37
C SER A 96 5.63 23.82 4.45
N LYS A 97 5.12 22.58 4.39
CA LYS A 97 4.04 22.11 5.27
C LYS A 97 4.50 21.25 6.43
N ASN A 98 5.82 21.07 6.60
CA ASN A 98 6.39 20.29 7.69
C ASN A 98 5.85 18.85 7.76
N ILE A 99 5.71 18.21 6.60
CA ILE A 99 5.25 16.84 6.47
C ILE A 99 6.46 15.94 6.24
N LYS A 100 6.59 14.90 7.08
CA LYS A 100 7.72 13.98 7.01
C LYS A 100 7.51 12.93 5.94
N ILE A 101 8.38 12.95 4.93
CA ILE A 101 8.35 12.00 3.81
C ILE A 101 9.41 10.92 4.05
N LEU A 102 9.00 9.67 3.82
CA LEU A 102 9.88 8.50 3.88
C LEU A 102 10.03 7.92 2.48
N ASN A 103 11.20 7.42 2.18
CA ASN A 103 11.51 6.63 1.00
C ASN A 103 10.81 7.12 -0.29
N LYS A 104 11.57 7.27 -1.32
CA LYS A 104 11.05 7.51 -2.66
C LYS A 104 11.54 6.37 -3.54
N LEU A 105 10.62 5.63 -4.13
CA LEU A 105 10.91 4.48 -4.99
C LEU A 105 10.34 4.74 -6.37
N GLU A 106 11.06 4.29 -7.39
CA GLU A 106 10.65 4.51 -8.76
C GLU A 106 11.04 3.31 -9.61
N ASN A 107 10.14 2.90 -10.49
CA ASN A 107 10.42 1.92 -11.53
C ASN A 107 9.72 2.34 -12.84
N SER A 108 9.64 1.44 -13.82
CA SER A 108 9.02 1.77 -15.11
C SER A 108 7.51 1.96 -15.03
N ASP A 109 6.85 1.45 -13.97
CA ASP A 109 5.40 1.44 -13.86
C ASP A 109 4.85 2.51 -12.94
N TYR A 110 5.62 2.93 -11.95
CA TYR A 110 5.14 3.89 -10.96
C TYR A 110 6.28 4.59 -10.22
N LYS A 111 5.92 5.71 -9.58
CA LYS A 111 6.73 6.38 -8.57
C LYS A 111 5.95 6.38 -7.28
N ILE A 112 6.59 6.08 -6.16
CA ILE A 112 5.94 6.13 -4.85
C ILE A 112 6.81 6.86 -3.83
N ALA A 113 6.13 7.45 -2.85
CA ALA A 113 6.73 7.99 -1.64
C ALA A 113 5.78 7.71 -0.49
N PHE A 114 6.27 7.78 0.73
CA PHE A 114 5.45 7.52 1.90
C PHE A 114 5.43 8.74 2.81
N ILE A 115 4.25 9.06 3.34
CA ILE A 115 4.12 10.04 4.40
C ILE A 115 4.20 9.28 5.72
N HIS A 116 5.14 9.72 6.58
CA HIS A 116 5.33 9.09 7.88
C HIS A 116 4.04 9.17 8.70
N PRO A 117 3.68 8.11 9.44
CA PRO A 117 2.46 8.11 10.26
C PRO A 117 2.37 9.29 11.24
N GLU A 118 3.50 9.78 11.72
CA GLU A 118 3.56 10.95 12.59
C GLU A 118 2.93 12.19 11.96
N SER A 119 3.02 12.34 10.64
CA SER A 119 2.43 13.46 9.91
C SER A 119 1.02 13.19 9.43
N ALA A 120 0.50 11.97 9.63
CA ALA A 120 -0.78 11.53 9.09
C ALA A 120 -1.65 10.79 10.11
N PHE A 121 -1.60 11.25 11.36
CA PHE A 121 -2.48 10.76 12.44
C PHE A 121 -2.35 9.26 12.71
N GLY A 122 -1.14 8.74 12.58
CA GLY A 122 -0.85 7.34 12.85
C GLY A 122 -1.02 6.40 11.66
N VAL A 123 -1.37 6.92 10.49
CA VAL A 123 -1.57 6.13 9.28
C VAL A 123 -0.35 6.27 8.35
N LEU A 124 0.20 5.15 7.90
CA LEU A 124 1.19 5.17 6.83
C LEU A 124 0.46 5.42 5.52
N ILE A 125 0.78 6.51 4.86
CA ILE A 125 0.18 6.85 3.57
C ILE A 125 1.21 6.65 2.47
N GLU A 126 0.88 5.79 1.50
CA GLU A 126 1.64 5.65 0.27
C GLU A 126 1.07 6.66 -0.72
N VAL A 127 1.92 7.45 -1.36
CA VAL A 127 1.50 8.33 -2.44
C VAL A 127 2.08 7.76 -3.73
N ILE A 128 1.24 7.49 -4.71
CA ILE A 128 1.64 6.81 -5.93
C ILE A 128 1.26 7.63 -7.17
N GLU A 129 2.21 7.72 -8.09
CA GLU A 129 1.96 8.19 -9.44
C GLU A 129 2.14 7.01 -10.38
N ARG A 130 1.10 6.66 -11.13
CA ARG A 130 1.18 5.59 -12.11
C ARG A 130 1.66 6.15 -13.44
N LEU A 131 2.68 5.49 -14.02
CA LEU A 131 3.35 5.97 -15.24
C LEU A 131 2.77 5.36 -16.51
N THR A 132 1.89 4.37 -16.36
CA THR A 132 1.27 3.69 -17.51
C THR A 132 -0.23 3.52 -17.34
#